data_3e57f3a30ca169faec79c92f5e7ac2a3
#
_entry.id   3e57f3a30ca169faec79c92f5e7ac2a3
#
_cell.length_a   1.000
_cell.length_b   1.000
_cell.length_c   1.000
_cell.angle_alpha   90.00
_cell.angle_beta   90.00
_cell.angle_gamma   90.00
#
_symmetry.space_group_name_H-M   'P 1'
#
loop_
_entity.id
_entity.type
_entity.pdbx_description
1 polymer ?
#
loop_
_entity_poly.entity_id
_entity_poly.type
_entity_poly.pdbx_seq_one_letter_code
_entity_poly.pdbx_strand_id
1 'polypeptide(L)'
;MSALPSESAAEPAEPAEPAGTPPPHPARASTRGSTRKGAGRGTRIALPVALALLALPLITAAHHSRPAPYGDRLIAHARVPDTDPGAAPALRTRGPAVQAYEPIGGAIRWTYTREGRRPLVVLAAPGHAFTLWSDGLVTDTERDGGRSVRWHRAVPESAGWLRTPAARGGAGVLRPLAPGARMLAVVTPRRITAYRAADGDLRWVLPARRGCAFEPARSLHRDGALLVAQPCAGTAASWTAQVVAVDDLGRIVPGRTPLGNGDLERDAGAGEGDGGPEN
;
A
#
# COMPACT_ATOMS: atom_id res chain seq x y z
N MET A 1 54.85 -11.37 -0.64
CA MET A 1 55.08 -9.93 -0.56
C MET A 1 54.75 -9.34 -1.91
N SER A 2 53.58 -8.75 -2.04
CA SER A 2 53.23 -7.90 -3.18
C SER A 2 52.06 -7.02 -2.72
N ALA A 3 52.37 -5.75 -2.56
CA ALA A 3 51.45 -4.71 -2.14
C ALA A 3 50.53 -4.32 -3.30
N LEU A 4 49.23 -4.17 -3.03
CA LEU A 4 48.26 -3.57 -3.93
C LEU A 4 48.20 -2.05 -3.68
N PRO A 5 48.12 -1.21 -4.70
CA PRO A 5 47.98 0.22 -4.54
C PRO A 5 46.54 0.61 -4.19
N SER A 6 46.42 1.53 -3.22
CA SER A 6 45.16 2.22 -2.86
C SER A 6 44.81 3.21 -3.96
N GLU A 7 43.65 3.01 -4.58
CA GLU A 7 43.03 3.96 -5.51
C GLU A 7 42.16 4.94 -4.73
N SER A 8 42.64 6.17 -4.66
CA SER A 8 42.00 7.33 -4.05
C SER A 8 40.88 7.80 -5.01
N ALA A 9 39.62 7.61 -4.65
CA ALA A 9 38.49 8.18 -5.37
C ALA A 9 38.43 9.68 -5.13
N ALA A 10 38.63 10.45 -6.20
CA ALA A 10 38.45 11.88 -6.22
C ALA A 10 36.97 12.25 -6.11
N GLU A 11 36.67 13.09 -5.15
CA GLU A 11 35.36 13.74 -4.93
C GLU A 11 35.07 14.73 -6.10
N PRO A 12 33.89 14.71 -6.73
CA PRO A 12 33.55 15.67 -7.76
C PRO A 12 33.25 17.04 -7.14
N ALA A 13 33.97 18.05 -7.58
CA ALA A 13 33.80 19.44 -7.20
C ALA A 13 32.41 19.97 -7.58
N GLU A 14 31.78 20.61 -6.62
CA GLU A 14 30.53 21.37 -6.74
C GLU A 14 30.73 22.58 -7.67
N PRO A 15 29.85 22.83 -8.65
CA PRO A 15 29.98 24.01 -9.51
C PRO A 15 29.59 25.28 -8.76
N ALA A 16 30.51 26.26 -8.73
CA ALA A 16 30.32 27.57 -8.13
C ALA A 16 29.17 28.34 -8.81
N GLU A 17 28.26 28.86 -8.02
CA GLU A 17 27.19 29.79 -8.41
C GLU A 17 27.79 31.10 -8.93
N PRO A 18 27.35 31.63 -10.07
CA PRO A 18 27.80 32.95 -10.55
C PRO A 18 27.17 34.07 -9.72
N ALA A 19 28.01 34.92 -9.19
CA ALA A 19 27.64 36.13 -8.45
C ALA A 19 26.71 37.01 -9.26
N GLY A 20 25.49 37.19 -8.73
CA GLY A 20 24.46 38.07 -9.32
C GLY A 20 24.87 39.53 -9.22
N THR A 21 24.91 40.17 -10.36
CA THR A 21 25.10 41.63 -10.54
C THR A 21 23.90 42.39 -9.94
N PRO A 22 24.09 43.42 -9.10
CA PRO A 22 22.99 44.18 -8.54
C PRO A 22 22.33 45.04 -9.63
N PRO A 23 20.99 45.19 -9.62
CA PRO A 23 20.26 46.01 -10.57
C PRO A 23 20.52 47.51 -10.35
N PRO A 24 20.55 48.32 -11.42
CA PRO A 24 20.77 49.75 -11.35
C PRO A 24 19.57 50.45 -10.70
N HIS A 25 19.85 51.41 -9.80
CA HIS A 25 18.88 52.28 -9.19
C HIS A 25 18.14 53.14 -10.22
N PRO A 26 16.80 53.20 -10.23
CA PRO A 26 16.10 54.14 -11.08
C PRO A 26 16.21 55.56 -10.55
N ALA A 27 16.57 56.46 -11.44
CA ALA A 27 16.65 57.90 -11.23
C ALA A 27 15.30 58.47 -10.79
N ARG A 28 15.32 59.32 -9.78
CA ARG A 28 14.21 60.11 -9.31
C ARG A 28 13.73 61.07 -10.44
N ALA A 29 12.62 60.72 -11.07
CA ALA A 29 11.88 61.68 -11.91
C ALA A 29 10.90 62.46 -11.04
N SER A 30 11.18 63.72 -10.82
CA SER A 30 10.26 64.74 -10.27
C SER A 30 9.13 64.94 -11.28
N THR A 31 7.93 64.49 -10.96
CA THR A 31 6.72 64.79 -11.72
C THR A 31 5.77 65.66 -10.91
N ARG A 32 5.57 66.82 -11.46
CA ARG A 32 4.64 67.88 -11.04
C ARG A 32 3.25 67.37 -10.74
N GLY A 33 2.65 67.99 -9.72
CA GLY A 33 1.30 67.77 -9.30
C GLY A 33 0.26 67.92 -10.42
N SER A 34 -0.57 66.93 -10.53
CA SER A 34 -1.88 67.04 -11.17
C SER A 34 -2.92 66.67 -10.11
N THR A 35 -3.65 67.70 -9.70
CA THR A 35 -4.86 67.61 -8.85
C THR A 35 -5.93 66.80 -9.58
N ARG A 36 -6.00 65.51 -9.33
CA ARG A 36 -7.15 64.69 -9.75
C ARG A 36 -8.14 64.63 -8.59
N LYS A 37 -9.30 65.20 -8.85
CA LYS A 37 -10.55 65.16 -8.06
C LYS A 37 -10.81 63.71 -7.62
N GLY A 38 -11.28 63.62 -6.35
CA GLY A 38 -11.55 62.36 -5.64
C GLY A 38 -12.47 61.40 -6.40
N ALA A 39 -11.89 60.36 -6.88
CA ALA A 39 -12.60 59.10 -7.20
C ALA A 39 -12.58 58.24 -5.95
N GLY A 40 -13.77 57.90 -5.48
CA GLY A 40 -14.07 57.43 -4.15
C GLY A 40 -13.26 56.22 -3.68
N ARG A 41 -12.95 56.21 -2.40
CA ARG A 41 -12.34 55.07 -1.65
C ARG A 41 -13.06 53.73 -1.84
N GLY A 42 -14.33 53.76 -2.35
CA GLY A 42 -15.12 52.55 -2.63
C GLY A 42 -14.62 51.70 -3.78
N THR A 43 -14.02 52.30 -4.85
CA THR A 43 -13.57 51.58 -6.03
C THR A 43 -12.28 50.78 -5.81
N ARG A 44 -11.47 51.17 -4.81
CA ARG A 44 -10.19 50.43 -4.52
C ARG A 44 -10.40 49.13 -3.80
N ILE A 45 -11.52 48.91 -3.14
CA ILE A 45 -11.87 47.68 -2.42
C ILE A 45 -12.78 46.79 -3.28
N ALA A 46 -13.64 47.40 -4.12
CA ALA A 46 -14.59 46.66 -4.95
C ALA A 46 -13.91 45.77 -6.00
N LEU A 47 -12.81 46.17 -6.59
CA LEU A 47 -12.11 45.40 -7.62
C LEU A 47 -11.48 44.11 -7.08
N PRO A 48 -10.71 44.13 -5.98
CA PRO A 48 -10.16 42.87 -5.41
C PRO A 48 -11.24 41.94 -4.87
N VAL A 49 -12.33 42.47 -4.33
CA VAL A 49 -13.46 41.62 -3.88
C VAL A 49 -14.17 40.98 -5.04
N ALA A 50 -14.40 41.70 -6.14
CA ALA A 50 -14.99 41.14 -7.35
C ALA A 50 -14.09 40.09 -8.00
N LEU A 51 -12.78 40.29 -8.02
CA LEU A 51 -11.81 39.31 -8.52
C LEU A 51 -11.77 38.07 -7.62
N ALA A 52 -11.83 38.20 -6.31
CA ALA A 52 -11.87 37.06 -5.38
C ALA A 52 -13.18 36.26 -5.53
N LEU A 53 -14.32 36.91 -5.70
CA LEU A 53 -15.62 36.28 -5.93
C LEU A 53 -15.68 35.52 -7.29
N LEU A 54 -14.95 35.98 -8.31
CA LEU A 54 -14.81 35.28 -9.60
C LEU A 54 -13.76 34.17 -9.53
N ALA A 55 -12.70 34.34 -8.77
CA ALA A 55 -11.63 33.32 -8.67
C ALA A 55 -12.08 32.08 -7.87
N LEU A 56 -12.87 32.23 -6.83
CA LEU A 56 -13.37 31.13 -6.00
C LEU A 56 -14.11 30.05 -6.82
N PRO A 57 -15.14 30.36 -7.65
CA PRO A 57 -15.81 29.34 -8.45
C PRO A 57 -14.90 28.75 -9.53
N LEU A 58 -13.95 29.54 -10.08
CA LEU A 58 -13.00 29.00 -11.05
C LEU A 58 -12.00 28.05 -10.42
N ILE A 59 -11.53 28.33 -9.21
CA ILE A 59 -10.65 27.44 -8.46
C ILE A 59 -11.39 26.15 -8.08
N THR A 60 -12.63 26.26 -7.62
CA THR A 60 -13.45 25.09 -7.29
C THR A 60 -13.77 24.26 -8.55
N ALA A 61 -14.12 24.90 -9.66
CA ALA A 61 -14.34 24.20 -10.93
C ALA A 61 -13.07 23.51 -11.44
N ALA A 62 -11.92 24.19 -11.35
CA ALA A 62 -10.61 23.60 -11.71
C ALA A 62 -10.24 22.42 -10.80
N HIS A 63 -10.59 22.47 -9.51
CA HIS A 63 -10.39 21.35 -8.59
C HIS A 63 -11.28 20.16 -8.94
N HIS A 64 -12.54 20.39 -9.32
CA HIS A 64 -13.48 19.34 -9.71
C HIS A 64 -13.20 18.75 -11.09
N SER A 65 -12.56 19.51 -12.00
CA SER A 65 -12.21 19.05 -13.34
C SER A 65 -10.86 18.30 -13.42
N ARG A 66 -10.09 18.28 -12.32
CA ARG A 66 -8.85 17.49 -12.29
C ARG A 66 -9.19 16.01 -12.33
N PRO A 67 -8.58 15.23 -13.25
CA PRO A 67 -8.71 13.78 -13.20
C PRO A 67 -8.34 13.28 -11.81
N ALA A 68 -9.14 12.35 -11.29
CA ALA A 68 -8.81 11.74 -10.02
C ALA A 68 -7.40 11.13 -10.06
N PRO A 69 -6.58 11.28 -9.00
CA PRO A 69 -5.28 10.63 -8.93
C PRO A 69 -5.41 9.14 -9.27
N TYR A 70 -4.46 8.60 -10.03
CA TYR A 70 -4.45 7.19 -10.44
C TYR A 70 -5.60 6.74 -11.36
N GLY A 71 -6.37 7.66 -11.94
CA GLY A 71 -7.52 7.34 -12.80
C GLY A 71 -8.70 6.72 -12.04
N ASP A 72 -8.82 7.04 -10.76
CA ASP A 72 -9.85 6.48 -9.87
C ASP A 72 -11.25 7.01 -10.23
N ARG A 73 -12.21 6.11 -10.25
CA ARG A 73 -13.63 6.41 -10.35
C ARG A 73 -14.41 5.58 -9.35
N LEU A 74 -14.80 6.19 -8.24
CA LEU A 74 -15.62 5.58 -7.22
C LEU A 74 -17.04 6.14 -7.32
N ILE A 75 -18.04 5.26 -7.47
CA ILE A 75 -19.43 5.60 -7.61
C ILE A 75 -20.19 4.90 -6.49
N ALA A 76 -20.69 5.67 -5.54
CA ALA A 76 -21.67 5.19 -4.58
C ALA A 76 -23.04 5.20 -5.26
N HIS A 77 -23.73 4.07 -5.27
CA HIS A 77 -25.10 3.98 -5.79
C HIS A 77 -26.08 4.48 -4.73
N ALA A 78 -27.26 4.93 -5.18
CA ALA A 78 -28.29 5.41 -4.28
C ALA A 78 -28.59 4.37 -3.19
N ARG A 79 -28.97 4.86 -2.00
CA ARG A 79 -29.16 4.07 -0.78
C ARG A 79 -30.01 2.83 -1.07
N VAL A 80 -29.36 1.70 -1.16
CA VAL A 80 -30.05 0.41 -1.14
C VAL A 80 -30.55 0.26 0.29
N PRO A 81 -31.84 -0.02 0.51
CA PRO A 81 -32.34 -0.30 1.85
C PRO A 81 -31.48 -1.40 2.48
N ASP A 82 -30.94 -1.17 3.67
CA ASP A 82 -30.23 -2.19 4.40
C ASP A 82 -31.21 -3.31 4.74
N THR A 83 -31.12 -4.40 4.02
CA THR A 83 -31.90 -5.62 4.31
C THR A 83 -31.47 -6.28 5.63
N ASP A 84 -30.21 -5.99 6.02
CA ASP A 84 -29.65 -6.35 7.32
C ASP A 84 -28.71 -5.23 7.78
N PRO A 85 -29.16 -4.34 8.69
CA PRO A 85 -28.39 -3.18 9.14
C PRO A 85 -27.04 -3.52 9.77
N GLY A 86 -26.79 -4.78 10.14
CA GLY A 86 -25.55 -5.25 10.74
C GLY A 86 -24.59 -5.95 9.79
N ALA A 87 -25.02 -6.29 8.58
CA ALA A 87 -24.20 -7.05 7.64
C ALA A 87 -23.36 -6.13 6.76
N ALA A 88 -22.04 -6.28 6.83
CA ALA A 88 -21.15 -5.60 5.91
C ALA A 88 -21.33 -6.13 4.47
N PRO A 89 -21.29 -5.27 3.43
CA PRO A 89 -21.46 -5.69 2.05
C PRO A 89 -20.42 -6.70 1.62
N ALA A 90 -20.82 -7.66 0.78
CA ALA A 90 -19.89 -8.57 0.13
C ALA A 90 -19.14 -7.86 -1.00
N LEU A 91 -17.94 -8.34 -1.32
CA LEU A 91 -17.07 -7.77 -2.33
C LEU A 91 -16.85 -8.76 -3.47
N ARG A 92 -16.78 -8.24 -4.70
CA ARG A 92 -16.38 -9.03 -5.88
C ARG A 92 -15.62 -8.19 -6.88
N THR A 93 -14.82 -8.85 -7.71
CA THR A 93 -14.28 -8.26 -8.94
C THR A 93 -15.20 -8.61 -10.11
N ARG A 94 -15.55 -7.64 -10.96
CA ARG A 94 -16.35 -7.85 -12.16
C ARG A 94 -15.78 -7.01 -13.31
N GLY A 95 -15.12 -7.67 -14.24
CA GLY A 95 -14.41 -6.99 -15.33
C GLY A 95 -13.38 -6.00 -14.79
N PRO A 96 -13.44 -4.71 -15.19
CA PRO A 96 -12.50 -3.69 -14.72
C PRO A 96 -12.87 -3.10 -13.34
N ALA A 97 -13.91 -3.60 -12.68
CA ALA A 97 -14.49 -3.02 -11.48
C ALA A 97 -14.37 -3.91 -10.25
N VAL A 98 -14.24 -3.28 -9.09
CA VAL A 98 -14.57 -3.82 -7.77
C VAL A 98 -15.97 -3.36 -7.42
N GLN A 99 -16.79 -4.25 -6.91
CA GLN A 99 -18.15 -3.97 -6.49
C GLN A 99 -18.40 -4.44 -5.06
N ALA A 100 -18.98 -3.58 -4.25
CA ALA A 100 -19.64 -3.97 -3.02
C ALA A 100 -21.13 -4.17 -3.29
N TYR A 101 -21.67 -5.25 -2.79
CA TYR A 101 -23.07 -5.61 -3.04
C TYR A 101 -23.70 -6.25 -1.80
N GLU A 102 -25.01 -6.14 -1.73
CA GLU A 102 -25.78 -6.81 -0.69
C GLU A 102 -25.76 -8.31 -0.91
N PRO A 103 -25.40 -9.12 0.11
CA PRO A 103 -25.42 -10.57 0.01
C PRO A 103 -26.81 -11.11 -0.32
N ILE A 104 -27.86 -10.48 0.22
CA ILE A 104 -29.26 -10.78 -0.06
C ILE A 104 -29.75 -9.78 -1.11
N GLY A 105 -30.26 -10.28 -2.24
CA GLY A 105 -30.78 -9.44 -3.33
C GLY A 105 -29.74 -8.95 -4.35
N GLY A 106 -28.42 -8.96 -4.02
CA GLY A 106 -27.35 -8.65 -4.97
C GLY A 106 -27.25 -7.19 -5.39
N ALA A 107 -27.97 -6.28 -4.74
CA ALA A 107 -27.96 -4.85 -5.06
C ALA A 107 -26.56 -4.24 -4.85
N ILE A 108 -26.09 -3.46 -5.83
CA ILE A 108 -24.74 -2.86 -5.80
C ILE A 108 -24.78 -1.59 -4.95
N ARG A 109 -23.96 -1.54 -3.88
CA ARG A 109 -23.80 -0.35 -3.03
C ARG A 109 -22.85 0.64 -3.64
N TRP A 110 -21.71 0.18 -4.14
CA TRP A 110 -20.74 1.02 -4.82
C TRP A 110 -19.91 0.23 -5.84
N THR A 111 -19.36 0.97 -6.77
CA THR A 111 -18.46 0.45 -7.81
C THR A 111 -17.21 1.29 -7.87
N TYR A 112 -16.05 0.65 -7.88
CA TYR A 112 -14.75 1.28 -7.99
C TYR A 112 -14.01 0.77 -9.22
N THR A 113 -13.55 1.69 -10.06
CA THR A 113 -12.76 1.40 -11.26
C THR A 113 -11.52 2.28 -11.29
N ARG A 114 -10.49 1.81 -11.99
CA ARG A 114 -9.31 2.60 -12.33
C ARG A 114 -9.07 2.54 -13.83
N GLU A 115 -8.84 3.70 -14.43
CA GLU A 115 -8.67 3.82 -15.87
C GLU A 115 -7.52 2.94 -16.37
N GLY A 116 -7.79 2.12 -17.39
CA GLY A 116 -6.80 1.21 -17.98
C GLY A 116 -6.27 0.12 -17.05
N ARG A 117 -6.86 -0.08 -15.86
CA ARG A 117 -6.42 -1.07 -14.88
C ARG A 117 -7.54 -2.02 -14.53
N ARG A 118 -7.18 -3.26 -14.20
CA ARG A 118 -8.17 -4.25 -13.74
C ARG A 118 -7.83 -4.70 -12.32
N PRO A 119 -8.84 -4.93 -11.47
CA PRO A 119 -8.62 -5.55 -10.17
C PRO A 119 -8.26 -7.03 -10.37
N LEU A 120 -7.28 -7.52 -9.65
CA LEU A 120 -6.87 -8.93 -9.63
C LEU A 120 -7.52 -9.66 -8.45
N VAL A 121 -7.43 -9.07 -7.27
CA VAL A 121 -7.95 -9.62 -6.02
C VAL A 121 -8.57 -8.50 -5.22
N VAL A 122 -9.71 -8.78 -4.59
CA VAL A 122 -10.27 -7.95 -3.53
C VAL A 122 -10.33 -8.75 -2.24
N LEU A 123 -9.86 -8.16 -1.16
CA LEU A 123 -9.88 -8.72 0.20
C LEU A 123 -10.80 -7.88 1.07
N ALA A 124 -11.83 -8.52 1.62
CA ALA A 124 -12.73 -7.90 2.58
C ALA A 124 -12.14 -7.96 4.00
N ALA A 125 -12.19 -6.84 4.71
CA ALA A 125 -11.89 -6.75 6.12
C ALA A 125 -12.90 -5.81 6.81
N PRO A 126 -12.98 -5.79 8.15
CA PRO A 126 -13.90 -4.88 8.85
C PRO A 126 -13.64 -3.42 8.47
N GLY A 127 -14.62 -2.79 7.83
CA GLY A 127 -14.55 -1.41 7.33
C GLY A 127 -13.63 -1.16 6.13
N HIS A 128 -12.94 -2.18 5.60
CA HIS A 128 -11.95 -2.08 4.54
C HIS A 128 -12.26 -2.97 3.34
N ALA A 129 -11.95 -2.48 2.15
CA ALA A 129 -11.94 -3.23 0.89
C ALA A 129 -10.57 -3.05 0.22
N PHE A 130 -9.64 -3.94 0.51
CA PHE A 130 -8.30 -3.91 -0.08
C PHE A 130 -8.34 -4.51 -1.47
N THR A 131 -7.84 -3.80 -2.45
CA THR A 131 -7.80 -4.26 -3.83
C THR A 131 -6.38 -4.24 -4.38
N LEU A 132 -5.94 -5.36 -4.95
CA LEU A 132 -4.73 -5.45 -5.75
C LEU A 132 -5.08 -5.24 -7.22
N TRP A 133 -4.38 -4.31 -7.86
CA TRP A 133 -4.58 -3.97 -9.27
C TRP A 133 -3.48 -4.55 -10.16
N SER A 134 -3.78 -4.66 -11.45
CA SER A 134 -2.88 -5.27 -12.46
C SER A 134 -1.56 -4.53 -12.69
N ASP A 135 -1.45 -3.29 -12.21
CA ASP A 135 -0.24 -2.48 -12.23
C ASP A 135 0.59 -2.59 -10.94
N GLY A 136 0.16 -3.43 -10.00
CA GLY A 136 0.83 -3.59 -8.71
C GLY A 136 0.46 -2.54 -7.67
N LEU A 137 -0.54 -1.71 -7.93
CA LEU A 137 -1.08 -0.83 -6.91
C LEU A 137 -2.01 -1.61 -5.97
N VAL A 138 -1.91 -1.32 -4.69
CA VAL A 138 -2.89 -1.74 -3.67
C VAL A 138 -3.65 -0.50 -3.23
N THR A 139 -4.96 -0.62 -3.16
CA THR A 139 -5.84 0.44 -2.67
C THR A 139 -6.69 -0.05 -1.52
N ASP A 140 -7.03 0.84 -0.61
CA ASP A 140 -8.06 0.63 0.40
C ASP A 140 -9.25 1.54 0.13
N THR A 141 -10.41 0.95 -0.02
CA THR A 141 -11.68 1.66 -0.17
C THR A 141 -12.53 1.43 1.07
N GLU A 142 -13.27 2.44 1.49
CA GLU A 142 -14.26 2.29 2.55
C GLU A 142 -15.29 1.23 2.14
N ARG A 143 -15.40 0.16 2.92
CA ARG A 143 -16.19 -1.01 2.54
C ARG A 143 -17.68 -0.75 2.56
N ASP A 144 -18.17 -0.09 3.59
CA ASP A 144 -19.61 0.00 3.85
C ASP A 144 -20.30 1.01 2.94
N GLY A 145 -19.78 2.22 2.84
CA GLY A 145 -20.38 3.31 2.08
C GLY A 145 -19.74 3.59 0.73
N GLY A 146 -18.52 3.12 0.48
CA GLY A 146 -17.79 3.43 -0.76
C GLY A 146 -17.62 4.93 -0.98
N ARG A 147 -17.46 5.72 0.10
CA ARG A 147 -17.40 7.18 0.01
C ARG A 147 -16.03 7.68 -0.42
N SER A 148 -14.98 6.92 -0.12
CA SER A 148 -13.60 7.32 -0.42
C SER A 148 -12.67 6.14 -0.64
N VAL A 149 -11.66 6.36 -1.48
CA VAL A 149 -10.42 5.59 -1.47
C VAL A 149 -9.54 6.20 -0.40
N ARG A 150 -9.25 5.44 0.65
CA ARG A 150 -8.50 5.94 1.82
C ARG A 150 -7.02 6.13 1.50
N TRP A 151 -6.42 5.16 0.81
CA TRP A 151 -5.03 5.23 0.44
C TRP A 151 -4.70 4.36 -0.78
N HIS A 152 -3.55 4.67 -1.37
CA HIS A 152 -2.93 3.94 -2.47
C HIS A 152 -1.49 3.61 -2.08
N ARG A 153 -1.04 2.38 -2.37
CA ARG A 153 0.36 1.97 -2.18
C ARG A 153 0.84 1.17 -3.38
N ALA A 154 1.85 1.65 -4.05
CA ALA A 154 2.52 0.88 -5.08
C ALA A 154 3.37 -0.21 -4.42
N VAL A 155 3.24 -1.44 -4.91
CA VAL A 155 4.09 -2.56 -4.50
C VAL A 155 5.27 -2.63 -5.47
N PRO A 156 6.49 -2.27 -5.03
CA PRO A 156 7.63 -2.19 -5.93
C PRO A 156 7.87 -3.50 -6.66
N GLU A 157 8.20 -3.40 -7.95
CA GLU A 157 8.59 -4.51 -8.82
C GLU A 157 7.53 -5.61 -9.02
N SER A 158 6.30 -5.41 -8.57
CA SER A 158 5.24 -6.43 -8.64
C SER A 158 4.53 -6.47 -10.01
N ALA A 159 4.41 -5.34 -10.70
CA ALA A 159 3.60 -5.22 -11.92
C ALA A 159 4.02 -6.20 -13.04
N GLY A 160 5.33 -6.43 -13.22
CA GLY A 160 5.86 -7.39 -14.18
C GLY A 160 5.46 -8.82 -13.82
N TRP A 161 5.69 -9.21 -12.59
CA TRP A 161 5.35 -10.53 -12.08
C TRP A 161 3.83 -10.79 -12.10
N LEU A 162 3.00 -9.83 -11.72
CA LEU A 162 1.54 -9.97 -11.70
C LEU A 162 0.92 -10.30 -13.06
N ARG A 163 1.63 -10.01 -14.16
CA ARG A 163 1.22 -10.38 -15.52
C ARG A 163 1.58 -11.80 -15.89
N THR A 164 2.41 -12.49 -15.10
CA THR A 164 2.83 -13.87 -15.38
C THR A 164 1.83 -14.89 -14.83
N PRO A 165 1.75 -16.10 -15.41
CA PRO A 165 0.95 -17.19 -14.85
C PRO A 165 1.35 -17.56 -13.41
N ALA A 166 2.61 -17.35 -13.03
CA ALA A 166 3.12 -17.64 -11.69
C ALA A 166 2.42 -16.81 -10.59
N ALA A 167 1.90 -15.64 -10.94
CA ALA A 167 1.15 -14.82 -10.01
C ALA A 167 -0.26 -15.35 -9.70
N ARG A 168 -0.75 -16.33 -10.47
CA ARG A 168 -2.08 -16.95 -10.30
C ARG A 168 -3.20 -15.91 -10.12
N GLY A 169 -3.16 -14.81 -10.90
CA GLY A 169 -4.11 -13.71 -10.78
C GLY A 169 -4.03 -12.92 -9.46
N GLY A 170 -2.91 -12.99 -8.75
CA GLY A 170 -2.73 -12.31 -7.46
C GLY A 170 -3.17 -13.14 -6.24
N ALA A 171 -3.47 -14.42 -6.42
CA ALA A 171 -3.87 -15.30 -5.33
C ALA A 171 -2.85 -15.30 -4.19
N GLY A 172 -3.32 -15.01 -2.96
CA GLY A 172 -2.49 -15.00 -1.76
C GLY A 172 -1.60 -13.77 -1.58
N VAL A 173 -1.63 -12.81 -2.50
CA VAL A 173 -0.83 -11.58 -2.40
C VAL A 173 -1.29 -10.71 -1.24
N LEU A 174 -2.60 -10.54 -1.05
CA LEU A 174 -3.16 -9.78 0.06
C LEU A 174 -3.50 -10.71 1.22
N ARG A 175 -2.94 -10.44 2.39
CA ARG A 175 -3.18 -11.21 3.62
C ARG A 175 -3.44 -10.25 4.78
N PRO A 176 -4.58 -10.38 5.48
CA PRO A 176 -4.81 -9.59 6.68
C PRO A 176 -3.86 -10.08 7.77
N LEU A 177 -3.30 -9.19 8.56
CA LEU A 177 -2.51 -9.49 9.75
C LEU A 177 -3.17 -8.87 10.97
N ALA A 178 -2.96 -9.47 12.11
CA ALA A 178 -3.54 -9.11 13.40
C ALA A 178 -5.06 -9.28 13.49
N PRO A 179 -5.62 -9.39 14.69
CA PRO A 179 -7.06 -9.43 14.91
C PRO A 179 -7.74 -8.20 14.29
N GLY A 180 -8.86 -8.40 13.60
CA GLY A 180 -9.62 -7.33 12.97
C GLY A 180 -8.94 -6.72 11.72
N ALA A 181 -7.92 -7.40 11.16
CA ALA A 181 -7.19 -6.94 9.96
C ALA A 181 -6.61 -5.52 10.10
N ARG A 182 -6.10 -5.17 11.29
CA ARG A 182 -5.47 -3.87 11.54
C ARG A 182 -4.22 -3.62 10.68
N MET A 183 -3.64 -4.69 10.16
CA MET A 183 -2.52 -4.65 9.23
C MET A 183 -2.81 -5.51 8.00
N LEU A 184 -2.26 -5.09 6.88
CA LEU A 184 -2.30 -5.79 5.60
C LEU A 184 -0.89 -6.21 5.21
N ALA A 185 -0.64 -7.50 5.05
CA ALA A 185 0.57 -7.98 4.39
C ALA A 185 0.33 -8.12 2.89
N VAL A 186 1.29 -7.65 2.12
CA VAL A 186 1.37 -7.83 0.67
C VAL A 186 2.56 -8.74 0.39
N VAL A 187 2.26 -9.98 -0.01
CA VAL A 187 3.26 -11.01 -0.27
C VAL A 187 3.60 -11.04 -1.75
N THR A 188 4.86 -10.87 -2.08
CA THR A 188 5.40 -10.99 -3.43
C THR A 188 6.56 -11.99 -3.44
N PRO A 189 7.04 -12.50 -4.58
CA PRO A 189 8.18 -13.41 -4.59
C PRO A 189 9.45 -12.87 -3.93
N ARG A 190 9.64 -11.55 -3.97
CA ARG A 190 10.86 -10.90 -3.45
C ARG A 190 10.77 -10.46 -2.01
N ARG A 191 9.56 -10.15 -1.51
CA ARG A 191 9.37 -9.58 -0.17
C ARG A 191 7.95 -9.73 0.34
N ILE A 192 7.81 -9.67 1.64
CA ILE A 192 6.56 -9.41 2.32
C ILE A 192 6.62 -7.97 2.82
N THR A 193 5.60 -7.18 2.51
CA THR A 193 5.49 -5.78 2.94
C THR A 193 4.23 -5.63 3.75
N ALA A 194 4.31 -5.06 4.94
CA ALA A 194 3.14 -4.85 5.80
C ALA A 194 2.80 -3.38 5.93
N TYR A 195 1.52 -3.08 5.78
CA TYR A 195 0.95 -1.76 5.89
C TYR A 195 -0.06 -1.70 7.02
N ARG A 196 -0.14 -0.58 7.71
CA ARG A 196 -1.25 -0.31 8.63
C ARG A 196 -2.54 -0.11 7.82
N ALA A 197 -3.61 -0.80 8.18
CA ALA A 197 -4.85 -0.76 7.40
C ALA A 197 -5.49 0.63 7.37
N ALA A 198 -5.42 1.38 8.47
CA ALA A 198 -6.11 2.66 8.62
C ALA A 198 -5.64 3.74 7.61
N ASP A 199 -4.36 3.78 7.24
CA ASP A 199 -3.74 4.86 6.44
C ASP A 199 -2.71 4.37 5.40
N GLY A 200 -2.49 3.06 5.35
CA GLY A 200 -1.51 2.47 4.44
C GLY A 200 -0.06 2.77 4.79
N ASP A 201 0.25 3.22 6.01
CA ASP A 201 1.63 3.43 6.43
C ASP A 201 2.42 2.14 6.42
N LEU A 202 3.61 2.20 5.82
CA LEU A 202 4.55 1.08 5.81
C LEU A 202 5.03 0.80 7.24
N ARG A 203 4.85 -0.43 7.70
CA ARG A 203 5.26 -0.86 9.04
C ARG A 203 6.56 -1.63 9.03
N TRP A 204 6.69 -2.59 8.13
CA TRP A 204 7.89 -3.38 7.97
C TRP A 204 7.97 -4.02 6.58
N VAL A 205 9.18 -4.43 6.21
CA VAL A 205 9.47 -5.19 4.98
C VAL A 205 10.36 -6.36 5.34
N LEU A 206 9.99 -7.55 4.92
CA LEU A 206 10.79 -8.77 5.03
C LEU A 206 11.22 -9.21 3.62
N PRO A 207 12.47 -9.05 3.23
CA PRO A 207 12.96 -9.56 1.95
C PRO A 207 13.05 -11.09 1.96
N ALA A 208 12.89 -11.70 0.80
CA ALA A 208 13.17 -13.12 0.62
C ALA A 208 14.67 -13.38 0.86
N ARG A 209 15.00 -14.56 1.37
CA ARG A 209 16.40 -15.00 1.50
C ARG A 209 17.06 -15.06 0.12
N ARG A 210 18.37 -14.85 0.07
CA ARG A 210 19.14 -14.95 -1.17
C ARG A 210 18.94 -16.35 -1.81
N GLY A 211 18.61 -16.39 -3.08
CA GLY A 211 18.32 -17.63 -3.81
C GLY A 211 16.96 -18.25 -3.53
N CYS A 212 16.10 -17.59 -2.74
CA CYS A 212 14.75 -18.05 -2.42
C CYS A 212 13.70 -17.06 -2.93
N ALA A 213 12.45 -17.55 -3.07
CA ALA A 213 11.33 -16.70 -3.42
C ALA A 213 10.10 -17.10 -2.59
N PHE A 214 9.34 -16.11 -2.12
CA PHE A 214 8.05 -16.40 -1.49
C PHE A 214 7.04 -16.87 -2.54
N GLU A 215 6.17 -17.79 -2.14
CA GLU A 215 5.03 -18.24 -2.94
C GLU A 215 3.71 -17.72 -2.31
N PRO A 216 3.17 -16.59 -2.76
CA PRO A 216 1.99 -15.98 -2.15
C PRO A 216 0.78 -16.91 -2.07
N ALA A 217 0.55 -17.70 -3.12
CA ALA A 217 -0.55 -18.66 -3.18
C ALA A 217 -0.43 -19.81 -2.18
N ARG A 218 0.78 -20.02 -1.61
CA ARG A 218 1.06 -21.04 -0.58
C ARG A 218 1.32 -20.36 0.76
N SER A 219 0.32 -19.67 1.23
CA SER A 219 0.34 -18.99 2.52
C SER A 219 -0.95 -19.22 3.30
N LEU A 220 -0.84 -19.30 4.61
CA LEU A 220 -1.97 -19.47 5.51
C LEU A 220 -1.74 -18.76 6.84
N HIS A 221 -2.81 -18.47 7.57
CA HIS A 221 -2.75 -17.99 8.96
C HIS A 221 -2.92 -19.14 9.93
N ARG A 222 -2.05 -19.16 10.95
CA ARG A 222 -2.16 -20.09 12.05
C ARG A 222 -1.63 -19.46 13.33
N ASP A 223 -2.40 -19.53 14.40
CA ASP A 223 -2.00 -19.08 15.75
C ASP A 223 -1.41 -17.66 15.80
N GLY A 224 -2.02 -16.72 15.06
CA GLY A 224 -1.58 -15.33 15.00
C GLY A 224 -0.34 -15.08 14.12
N ALA A 225 0.17 -16.09 13.42
CA ALA A 225 1.26 -15.92 12.47
C ALA A 225 0.80 -16.17 11.02
N LEU A 226 1.40 -15.44 10.09
CA LEU A 226 1.32 -15.69 8.65
C LEU A 226 2.44 -16.63 8.26
N LEU A 227 2.08 -17.84 7.82
CA LEU A 227 3.02 -18.79 7.26
C LEU A 227 3.05 -18.64 5.74
N VAL A 228 4.25 -18.49 5.17
CA VAL A 228 4.44 -18.34 3.72
C VAL A 228 5.51 -19.30 3.26
N ALA A 229 5.22 -20.07 2.21
CA ALA A 229 6.23 -20.90 1.58
C ALA A 229 7.32 -20.03 0.94
N GLN A 230 8.59 -20.42 1.15
CA GLN A 230 9.77 -19.75 0.61
C GLN A 230 10.76 -20.79 0.06
N PRO A 231 10.44 -21.45 -1.06
CA PRO A 231 11.37 -22.39 -1.66
C PRO A 231 12.66 -21.69 -2.13
N CYS A 232 13.78 -22.43 -2.03
CA CYS A 232 15.09 -21.95 -2.42
C CYS A 232 15.65 -22.81 -3.57
N ALA A 233 16.32 -22.18 -4.53
CA ALA A 233 16.96 -22.89 -5.62
C ALA A 233 18.11 -23.78 -5.11
N GLY A 234 18.19 -25.01 -5.62
CA GLY A 234 19.30 -25.93 -5.36
C GLY A 234 19.31 -26.60 -3.98
N THR A 235 18.28 -26.43 -3.17
CA THR A 235 18.20 -27.13 -1.87
C THR A 235 17.15 -28.22 -1.90
N ALA A 236 17.57 -29.45 -1.63
CA ALA A 236 16.70 -30.56 -1.19
C ALA A 236 16.31 -30.38 0.30
N ALA A 237 16.17 -29.13 0.74
CA ALA A 237 15.83 -28.84 2.12
C ALA A 237 14.45 -29.41 2.47
N SER A 238 14.31 -29.88 3.71
CA SER A 238 13.01 -30.29 4.24
C SER A 238 11.98 -29.16 4.02
N TRP A 239 10.74 -29.51 3.80
CA TRP A 239 9.66 -28.51 3.60
C TRP A 239 9.58 -27.49 4.75
N THR A 240 9.98 -27.85 5.97
CA THR A 240 10.01 -26.96 7.14
C THR A 240 11.01 -25.82 6.99
N ALA A 241 12.14 -26.04 6.33
CA ALA A 241 13.10 -24.98 6.04
C ALA A 241 12.63 -24.05 4.90
N GLN A 242 11.57 -24.41 4.22
CA GLN A 242 10.97 -23.66 3.13
C GLN A 242 9.72 -22.86 3.54
N VAL A 243 9.42 -22.77 4.83
CA VAL A 243 8.30 -21.98 5.34
C VAL A 243 8.82 -20.89 6.27
N VAL A 244 8.34 -19.67 6.09
CA VAL A 244 8.61 -18.55 6.96
C VAL A 244 7.32 -18.22 7.71
N ALA A 245 7.39 -18.19 9.05
CA ALA A 245 6.32 -17.74 9.93
C ALA A 245 6.61 -16.32 10.39
N VAL A 246 5.68 -15.40 10.17
CA VAL A 246 5.83 -13.97 10.50
C VAL A 246 4.65 -13.53 11.36
N ASP A 247 4.92 -12.85 12.48
CA ASP A 247 3.90 -12.21 13.29
C ASP A 247 3.46 -10.85 12.69
N ASP A 248 2.54 -10.17 13.34
CA ASP A 248 2.05 -8.86 12.94
C ASP A 248 3.11 -7.74 13.08
N LEU A 249 4.17 -7.96 13.84
CA LEU A 249 5.32 -7.05 14.00
C LEU A 249 6.43 -7.34 12.99
N GLY A 250 6.27 -8.34 12.12
CA GLY A 250 7.29 -8.73 11.12
C GLY A 250 8.42 -9.56 11.71
N ARG A 251 8.26 -10.07 12.93
CA ARG A 251 9.26 -10.94 13.53
C ARG A 251 9.08 -12.35 12.98
N ILE A 252 10.18 -12.95 12.56
CA ILE A 252 10.20 -14.39 12.31
C ILE A 252 10.01 -15.07 13.68
N VAL A 253 8.94 -15.84 13.84
CA VAL A 253 8.60 -16.45 15.10
C VAL A 253 9.55 -17.64 15.34
N PRO A 254 10.58 -17.52 16.19
CA PRO A 254 11.46 -18.62 16.52
C PRO A 254 10.67 -19.65 17.34
N GLY A 255 10.88 -20.93 17.07
CA GLY A 255 10.18 -22.04 17.78
C GLY A 255 8.77 -22.35 17.26
N ARG A 256 8.17 -21.53 16.41
CA ARG A 256 7.04 -21.94 15.58
C ARG A 256 7.54 -22.50 14.25
N THR A 257 8.47 -23.44 14.32
CA THR A 257 8.69 -24.40 13.23
C THR A 257 7.35 -25.10 13.04
N PRO A 258 6.67 -24.95 11.89
CA PRO A 258 5.42 -25.63 11.70
C PRO A 258 5.73 -27.13 11.79
N LEU A 259 5.30 -27.74 12.90
CA LEU A 259 5.42 -29.18 13.13
C LEU A 259 6.83 -29.72 12.78
N GLY A 260 7.86 -29.18 13.42
CA GLY A 260 9.18 -29.79 13.34
C GLY A 260 9.13 -31.12 14.06
N ASN A 261 9.38 -32.22 13.36
CA ASN A 261 9.54 -33.53 13.97
C ASN A 261 10.66 -33.58 15.04
N GLY A 262 11.41 -32.50 15.22
CA GLY A 262 12.47 -32.38 16.19
C GLY A 262 12.01 -32.39 17.66
N ASP A 263 10.78 -32.05 17.93
CA ASP A 263 10.24 -32.12 19.31
C ASP A 263 9.71 -33.51 19.63
N LEU A 264 9.27 -34.28 18.64
CA LEU A 264 8.86 -35.67 18.81
C LEU A 264 10.04 -36.61 19.10
N GLU A 265 11.23 -36.33 18.57
CA GLU A 265 12.44 -37.10 18.87
C GLU A 265 12.99 -36.81 20.27
N ARG A 266 12.80 -35.61 20.81
CA ARG A 266 13.21 -35.27 22.17
C ARG A 266 12.32 -35.94 23.23
N ASP A 267 11.01 -36.02 23.00
CA ASP A 267 10.06 -36.67 23.89
C ASP A 267 10.15 -38.21 23.78
N ALA A 268 10.50 -38.76 22.64
CA ALA A 268 10.73 -40.19 22.48
C ALA A 268 12.04 -40.67 23.15
N GLY A 269 13.05 -39.79 23.26
CA GLY A 269 14.32 -40.08 23.93
C GLY A 269 14.35 -39.93 25.45
N ALA A 270 13.31 -39.25 26.01
CA ALA A 270 13.23 -39.03 27.47
C ALA A 270 12.52 -40.13 28.25
N GLY A 271 11.95 -41.13 27.57
CA GLY A 271 11.15 -42.21 28.18
C GLY A 271 11.88 -43.52 28.43
N GLU A 272 13.17 -43.64 28.07
CA GLU A 272 13.91 -44.92 28.15
C GLU A 272 15.13 -44.81 29.04
N GLY A 273 14.90 -44.71 30.34
CA GLY A 273 16.03 -44.67 31.30
C GLY A 273 15.62 -44.51 32.76
N ASP A 274 14.77 -45.36 33.27
CA ASP A 274 14.80 -45.70 34.70
C ASP A 274 14.10 -47.05 34.98
N GLY A 275 14.82 -48.09 34.79
CA GLY A 275 14.51 -49.46 35.19
C GLY A 275 15.73 -50.08 35.83
N GLY A 276 16.17 -49.49 36.97
CA GLY A 276 17.18 -50.12 37.81
C GLY A 276 16.60 -51.32 38.51
N PRO A 277 17.33 -52.48 38.64
CA PRO A 277 16.86 -53.65 39.35
C PRO A 277 16.99 -53.45 40.85
N GLU A 278 15.89 -53.51 41.57
CA GLU A 278 15.87 -53.77 43.00
C GLU A 278 16.26 -55.22 43.25
N ASN A 279 17.29 -55.38 44.07
CA ASN A 279 17.67 -56.64 44.68
C ASN A 279 17.44 -56.54 46.21
#